data_3a8ba1ea12365ee2e79c7342f435c3ec
#
_entry.id   3a8ba1ea12365ee2e79c7342f435c3ec
#
_cell.length_a   1.000
_cell.length_b   1.000
_cell.length_c   1.000
_cell.angle_alpha   90.00
_cell.angle_beta   90.00
_cell.angle_gamma   90.00
#
_symmetry.space_group_name_H-M   'P 1'
#
loop_
_entity.id
_entity.type
_entity.pdbx_description
1 polymer ?
#
loop_
_entity_poly.entity_id
_entity_poly.type
_entity_poly.pdbx_seq_one_letter_code
_entity_poly.pdbx_strand_id
1 'polypeptide(L)'
;MNKELQTVFRYHETTKHSQKRYAKSLGYMDWATQPDPFRIYKGAKNIKLPLSLHNPTAPYSLLDEDLPSAPLVQKSISQLLQFSLGIAAWKNSAGSSWAVRCNASSGNLHPTEAYLILPSMMENNKSMISHYAPKNHALEVLAEFDTDFFDTLEKESFLIGLSSIAWREAWKYGERAFRYVQLDAGHAWQALVISAKMLGWNITRVDNITDEEIARLLGLNQQKRFFEEEKPDMLLIVSKEQSSPSLNISSLLDNLPQNYEGIANKLSPSMHAWEIIAEVEKATSLMQIPQPEAKRCKVTREPSRESKEVVLNRRSIHVMEKEKSNITREQFHTLLKSIDCSLDGKENAVHLALFVHRVEEYAQGLYLHVRNSKDLHSLKKEFHSTFLWQETAFENLYLLELADFTAASKIISCNQDIASDGAFSLGMICRYSKELLAFNAHRYKELYWECGMIGQQLYVEATSLGLSGTGIGCFLDDLMNTNVLGLKNNLYQSLYHFTVGVGYVDSRIQTRAAYPKM
;
A
#
# COMPACT_ATOMS: atom_id res chain seq x y z
N MET A 1 22.36 11.83 -16.80
CA MET A 1 21.55 11.37 -15.64
C MET A 1 21.85 12.30 -14.48
N ASN A 2 20.82 12.91 -13.88
CA ASN A 2 21.00 13.84 -12.76
C ASN A 2 21.40 13.09 -11.47
N LYS A 3 21.80 13.84 -10.43
CA LYS A 3 22.29 13.27 -9.16
C LYS A 3 21.22 12.45 -8.43
N GLU A 4 19.98 12.87 -8.48
CA GLU A 4 18.83 12.24 -7.84
C GLU A 4 18.56 10.84 -8.43
N LEU A 5 18.54 10.73 -9.76
CA LEU A 5 18.42 9.44 -10.45
C LEU A 5 19.61 8.52 -10.16
N GLN A 6 20.84 9.06 -10.12
CA GLN A 6 22.02 8.26 -9.74
C GLN A 6 21.88 7.70 -8.32
N THR A 7 21.35 8.49 -7.40
CA THR A 7 21.10 8.06 -6.01
C THR A 7 20.06 6.94 -5.96
N VAL A 8 18.96 7.09 -6.69
CA VAL A 8 17.91 6.05 -6.76
C VAL A 8 18.44 4.74 -7.36
N PHE A 9 19.16 4.80 -8.47
CA PHE A 9 19.76 3.60 -9.08
C PHE A 9 20.76 2.93 -8.14
N ARG A 10 21.63 3.71 -7.48
CA ARG A 10 22.57 3.19 -6.48
C ARG A 10 21.84 2.55 -5.31
N TYR A 11 20.82 3.22 -4.74
CA TYR A 11 19.99 2.69 -3.67
C TYR A 11 19.35 1.35 -4.07
N HIS A 12 18.74 1.31 -5.24
CA HIS A 12 18.10 0.10 -5.75
C HIS A 12 19.09 -1.08 -5.84
N GLU A 13 20.26 -0.87 -6.47
CA GLU A 13 21.28 -1.91 -6.60
C GLU A 13 21.88 -2.33 -5.24
N THR A 14 22.15 -1.37 -4.35
CA THR A 14 22.73 -1.66 -3.04
C THR A 14 21.80 -2.47 -2.16
N THR A 15 20.48 -2.25 -2.26
CA THR A 15 19.47 -2.87 -1.41
C THR A 15 18.80 -4.10 -2.04
N LYS A 16 19.27 -4.59 -3.19
CA LYS A 16 18.90 -5.90 -3.73
C LYS A 16 19.38 -7.03 -2.82
N HIS A 17 18.57 -8.08 -2.72
CA HIS A 17 18.99 -9.36 -2.17
C HIS A 17 19.45 -10.30 -3.30
N SER A 18 20.52 -11.00 -3.06
CA SER A 18 21.01 -12.07 -3.92
C SER A 18 21.41 -13.27 -3.07
N GLN A 19 21.69 -14.41 -3.70
CA GLN A 19 22.19 -15.59 -2.99
C GLN A 19 23.50 -15.36 -2.25
N LYS A 20 24.29 -14.37 -2.66
CA LYS A 20 25.61 -14.04 -2.08
C LYS A 20 25.56 -12.88 -1.08
N ARG A 21 24.54 -12.04 -1.16
CA ARG A 21 24.45 -10.79 -0.38
C ARG A 21 23.00 -10.39 -0.13
N TYR A 22 22.71 -10.08 1.12
CA TYR A 22 21.49 -9.37 1.52
C TYR A 22 21.80 -7.88 1.73
N ALA A 23 20.79 -7.02 1.61
CA ALA A 23 20.89 -5.63 2.04
C ALA A 23 21.32 -5.57 3.52
N LYS A 24 22.10 -4.55 3.88
CA LYS A 24 22.60 -4.44 5.25
C LYS A 24 21.47 -4.18 6.23
N SER A 25 21.54 -4.87 7.37
CA SER A 25 20.70 -4.69 8.54
C SER A 25 21.57 -4.82 9.79
N LEU A 26 21.03 -4.60 10.98
CA LEU A 26 21.77 -4.83 12.23
C LEU A 26 22.12 -6.31 12.45
N GLY A 27 21.48 -7.22 11.70
CA GLY A 27 21.71 -8.67 11.82
C GLY A 27 21.06 -9.34 13.03
N TYR A 28 20.43 -8.55 13.90
CA TYR A 28 19.68 -9.02 15.08
C TYR A 28 18.50 -8.07 15.35
N MET A 29 17.54 -8.56 16.13
CA MET A 29 16.35 -7.80 16.55
C MET A 29 16.56 -7.28 17.96
N ASP A 30 16.83 -5.99 18.12
CA ASP A 30 16.84 -5.36 19.44
C ASP A 30 15.42 -4.97 19.88
N TRP A 31 14.75 -5.89 20.55
CA TRP A 31 13.37 -5.70 21.01
C TRP A 31 13.19 -4.54 21.98
N ALA A 32 14.26 -4.10 22.68
CA ALA A 32 14.21 -2.96 23.57
C ALA A 32 14.05 -1.62 22.81
N THR A 33 14.44 -1.59 21.55
CA THR A 33 14.32 -0.41 20.67
C THR A 33 13.22 -0.56 19.63
N GLN A 34 12.37 -1.60 19.71
CA GLN A 34 11.25 -1.75 18.79
C GLN A 34 10.35 -0.51 18.82
N PRO A 35 10.14 0.16 17.66
CA PRO A 35 9.32 1.36 17.63
C PRO A 35 7.84 1.05 17.88
N ASP A 36 7.17 1.93 18.64
CA ASP A 36 5.72 1.87 18.83
C ASP A 36 5.02 2.07 17.46
N PRO A 37 4.12 1.16 17.05
CA PRO A 37 3.37 1.32 15.82
C PRO A 37 2.29 2.42 15.86
N PHE A 38 2.20 3.15 16.97
CA PHE A 38 1.20 4.18 17.19
C PHE A 38 1.83 5.55 17.46
N ARG A 39 1.75 6.46 16.49
CA ARG A 39 2.01 7.89 16.68
C ARG A 39 0.87 8.49 17.49
N ILE A 40 1.21 9.35 18.42
CA ILE A 40 0.29 10.14 19.26
C ILE A 40 0.86 11.54 19.41
N TYR A 41 0.01 12.55 19.31
CA TYR A 41 0.38 13.96 19.53
C TYR A 41 -0.06 14.41 20.94
N LYS A 42 0.89 14.39 21.88
CA LYS A 42 0.66 14.82 23.27
C LYS A 42 0.33 16.30 23.33
N GLY A 43 -0.75 16.64 24.00
CA GLY A 43 -1.26 18.01 24.13
C GLY A 43 -2.25 18.42 23.05
N ALA A 44 -2.40 17.68 21.97
CA ALA A 44 -3.43 17.94 20.96
C ALA A 44 -4.84 17.61 21.50
N LYS A 45 -5.84 18.42 21.08
CA LYS A 45 -7.26 18.16 21.36
C LYS A 45 -7.69 16.88 20.65
N ASN A 46 -8.35 15.98 21.39
CA ASN A 46 -8.81 14.69 20.89
C ASN A 46 -10.29 14.70 20.57
N ILE A 47 -10.65 14.28 19.35
CA ILE A 47 -12.04 14.09 18.90
C ILE A 47 -12.24 12.58 18.71
N LYS A 48 -12.97 11.94 19.63
CA LYS A 48 -13.33 10.53 19.49
C LYS A 48 -14.25 10.33 18.29
N LEU A 49 -13.95 9.29 17.52
CA LEU A 49 -14.75 8.89 16.37
C LEU A 49 -15.73 7.77 16.77
N PRO A 50 -16.99 7.82 16.30
CA PRO A 50 -17.96 6.78 16.59
C PRO A 50 -17.62 5.49 15.85
N LEU A 51 -17.70 4.35 16.51
CA LEU A 51 -17.47 3.05 15.88
C LEU A 51 -18.64 2.67 14.97
N SER A 52 -18.32 2.15 13.78
CA SER A 52 -19.28 1.75 12.75
C SER A 52 -19.41 0.22 12.58
N LEU A 53 -18.91 -0.58 13.51
CA LEU A 53 -18.90 -2.05 13.43
C LEU A 53 -20.28 -2.68 13.24
N HIS A 54 -21.33 -2.07 13.82
CA HIS A 54 -22.71 -2.54 13.73
C HIS A 54 -23.51 -1.93 12.56
N ASN A 55 -22.96 -0.94 11.86
CA ASN A 55 -23.61 -0.36 10.70
C ASN A 55 -23.51 -1.34 9.52
N PRO A 56 -24.58 -1.54 8.72
CA PRO A 56 -24.48 -2.32 7.50
C PRO A 56 -23.57 -1.60 6.50
N THR A 57 -22.87 -2.39 5.69
CA THR A 57 -22.11 -1.91 4.52
C THR A 57 -22.60 -2.65 3.28
N ALA A 58 -22.41 -2.05 2.10
CA ALA A 58 -22.70 -2.72 0.86
C ALA A 58 -21.93 -4.07 0.76
N PRO A 59 -22.48 -5.08 0.09
CA PRO A 59 -21.72 -6.27 -0.27
C PRO A 59 -20.44 -5.90 -1.03
N TYR A 60 -19.34 -6.61 -0.77
CA TYR A 60 -18.06 -6.34 -1.42
C TYR A 60 -18.15 -6.45 -2.95
N SER A 61 -19.01 -7.34 -3.46
CA SER A 61 -19.28 -7.51 -4.90
C SER A 61 -19.83 -6.26 -5.59
N LEU A 62 -20.42 -5.33 -4.85
CA LEU A 62 -21.04 -4.11 -5.39
C LEU A 62 -20.13 -2.87 -5.28
N LEU A 63 -18.90 -2.99 -4.75
CA LEU A 63 -18.04 -1.82 -4.53
C LEU A 63 -17.56 -1.11 -5.81
N ASP A 64 -17.65 -1.77 -6.96
CA ASP A 64 -17.35 -1.16 -8.25
C ASP A 64 -18.59 -0.64 -9.00
N GLU A 65 -19.78 -0.77 -8.39
CA GLU A 65 -21.02 -0.17 -8.88
C GLU A 65 -21.21 1.25 -8.32
N ASP A 66 -22.14 1.99 -8.92
CA ASP A 66 -22.44 3.36 -8.50
C ASP A 66 -23.31 3.35 -7.22
N LEU A 67 -22.67 3.26 -6.06
CA LEU A 67 -23.34 3.27 -4.77
C LEU A 67 -23.77 4.70 -4.39
N PRO A 68 -24.90 4.87 -3.66
CA PRO A 68 -25.29 6.16 -3.13
C PRO A 68 -24.20 6.77 -2.22
N SER A 69 -23.83 8.03 -2.47
CA SER A 69 -22.81 8.71 -1.68
C SER A 69 -23.33 9.06 -0.28
N ALA A 70 -22.60 8.62 0.75
CA ALA A 70 -22.86 8.99 2.12
C ALA A 70 -22.63 10.51 2.34
N PRO A 71 -23.34 11.16 3.28
CA PRO A 71 -23.08 12.57 3.61
C PRO A 71 -21.70 12.73 4.24
N LEU A 72 -21.05 13.88 4.04
CA LEU A 72 -19.78 14.23 4.68
C LEU A 72 -20.04 14.68 6.12
N VAL A 73 -20.04 13.72 7.02
CA VAL A 73 -20.22 13.93 8.46
C VAL A 73 -19.20 13.10 9.25
N GLN A 74 -18.98 13.44 10.52
CA GLN A 74 -18.03 12.73 11.39
C GLN A 74 -18.22 11.20 11.37
N LYS A 75 -19.45 10.70 11.32
CA LYS A 75 -19.76 9.27 11.26
C LYS A 75 -19.22 8.61 10.00
N SER A 76 -19.37 9.24 8.84
CA SER A 76 -18.89 8.70 7.56
C SER A 76 -17.35 8.76 7.47
N ILE A 77 -16.73 9.85 7.95
CA ILE A 77 -15.27 9.95 8.08
C ILE A 77 -14.74 8.85 9.03
N SER A 78 -15.42 8.65 10.15
CA SER A 78 -15.08 7.57 11.08
C SER A 78 -15.11 6.20 10.41
N GLN A 79 -16.15 5.92 9.64
CA GLN A 79 -16.30 4.65 8.92
C GLN A 79 -15.16 4.48 7.89
N LEU A 80 -14.84 5.54 7.12
CA LEU A 80 -13.71 5.53 6.18
C LEU A 80 -12.41 5.11 6.87
N LEU A 81 -12.07 5.75 7.98
CA LEU A 81 -10.84 5.49 8.72
C LEU A 81 -10.84 4.13 9.40
N GLN A 82 -11.97 3.72 9.98
CA GLN A 82 -12.10 2.46 10.68
C GLN A 82 -11.85 1.26 9.77
N PHE A 83 -12.39 1.28 8.54
CA PHE A 83 -12.29 0.17 7.59
C PHE A 83 -11.13 0.31 6.59
N SER A 84 -10.27 1.31 6.76
CA SER A 84 -9.03 1.46 5.98
C SER A 84 -7.77 1.33 6.84
N LEU A 85 -7.54 2.26 7.75
CA LEU A 85 -6.31 2.39 8.56
C LEU A 85 -6.52 1.99 10.03
N GLY A 86 -7.77 1.73 10.43
CA GLY A 86 -8.13 1.32 11.78
C GLY A 86 -7.63 -0.07 12.15
N ILE A 87 -7.67 -0.37 13.45
CA ILE A 87 -7.35 -1.70 13.96
C ILE A 87 -8.47 -2.66 13.53
N ALA A 88 -8.11 -3.75 12.86
CA ALA A 88 -9.02 -4.82 12.50
C ALA A 88 -9.20 -5.82 13.64
N ALA A 89 -8.14 -6.12 14.39
CA ALA A 89 -8.17 -7.02 15.54
C ALA A 89 -6.91 -6.87 16.40
N TRP A 90 -6.98 -7.33 17.62
CA TRP A 90 -5.82 -7.63 18.46
C TRP A 90 -5.52 -9.13 18.43
N LYS A 91 -4.24 -9.46 18.32
CA LYS A 91 -3.73 -10.82 18.38
C LYS A 91 -2.97 -11.02 19.68
N ASN A 92 -3.11 -12.21 20.29
CA ASN A 92 -2.44 -12.58 21.54
C ASN A 92 -1.87 -13.99 21.40
N SER A 93 -0.62 -14.16 21.79
CA SER A 93 0.04 -15.46 21.88
C SER A 93 1.18 -15.40 22.87
N ALA A 94 1.32 -16.41 23.73
CA ALA A 94 2.43 -16.57 24.68
C ALA A 94 2.76 -15.30 25.50
N GLY A 95 1.73 -14.58 25.96
CA GLY A 95 1.90 -13.36 26.76
C GLY A 95 2.16 -12.07 25.97
N SER A 96 2.36 -12.16 24.67
CA SER A 96 2.51 -11.01 23.78
C SER A 96 1.17 -10.62 23.15
N SER A 97 0.96 -9.31 22.93
CA SER A 97 -0.23 -8.77 22.27
C SER A 97 0.17 -7.74 21.23
N TRP A 98 -0.42 -7.83 20.03
CA TRP A 98 -0.18 -6.88 18.94
C TRP A 98 -1.45 -6.58 18.16
N ALA A 99 -1.54 -5.35 17.65
CA ALA A 99 -2.63 -4.95 16.77
C ALA A 99 -2.34 -5.36 15.33
N VAL A 100 -3.40 -5.72 14.59
CA VAL A 100 -3.37 -5.81 13.13
C VAL A 100 -4.37 -4.81 12.56
N ARG A 101 -3.95 -4.04 11.55
CA ARG A 101 -4.80 -3.02 10.92
C ARG A 101 -5.50 -3.58 9.67
N CYS A 102 -6.49 -2.85 9.15
CA CYS A 102 -7.18 -3.20 7.90
C CYS A 102 -6.23 -3.14 6.69
N ASN A 103 -5.33 -2.14 6.62
CA ASN A 103 -4.24 -2.13 5.66
C ASN A 103 -3.14 -3.10 6.06
N ALA A 104 -2.54 -3.78 5.08
CA ALA A 104 -1.35 -4.58 5.31
C ALA A 104 -0.13 -3.68 5.58
N SER A 105 0.85 -4.22 6.30
CA SER A 105 2.12 -3.55 6.54
C SER A 105 3.24 -4.56 6.69
N SER A 106 4.40 -4.22 6.17
CA SER A 106 5.63 -5.00 6.23
C SER A 106 6.00 -5.25 7.70
N GLY A 107 6.18 -6.52 8.07
CA GLY A 107 6.48 -6.87 9.46
C GLY A 107 5.45 -6.43 10.51
N ASN A 108 4.28 -5.93 10.12
CA ASN A 108 3.26 -5.32 11.00
C ASN A 108 3.79 -4.11 11.79
N LEU A 109 4.69 -3.31 11.17
CA LEU A 109 5.38 -2.18 11.82
C LEU A 109 4.68 -0.83 11.58
N HIS A 110 3.82 -0.76 10.58
CA HIS A 110 2.94 0.37 10.29
C HIS A 110 3.65 1.73 10.20
N PRO A 111 4.58 1.93 9.25
CA PRO A 111 5.31 3.19 9.08
C PRO A 111 4.42 4.34 8.66
N THR A 112 3.29 4.07 8.01
CA THR A 112 2.40 5.07 7.42
C THR A 112 1.46 5.68 8.44
N GLU A 113 1.43 7.02 8.49
CA GLU A 113 0.49 7.84 9.25
C GLU A 113 -0.47 8.59 8.31
N ALA A 114 -1.61 9.03 8.83
CA ALA A 114 -2.62 9.74 8.07
C ALA A 114 -3.09 11.02 8.76
N TYR A 115 -3.22 12.07 7.98
CA TYR A 115 -3.68 13.39 8.39
C TYR A 115 -4.90 13.78 7.57
N LEU A 116 -5.90 14.33 8.21
CA LEU A 116 -7.10 14.83 7.57
C LEU A 116 -7.09 16.35 7.58
N ILE A 117 -7.34 16.94 6.43
CA ILE A 117 -7.59 18.37 6.28
C ILE A 117 -9.07 18.49 5.96
N LEU A 118 -9.84 18.91 6.96
CA LEU A 118 -11.31 18.89 6.94
C LEU A 118 -11.87 20.30 6.82
N PRO A 119 -12.95 20.48 6.03
CA PRO A 119 -13.73 21.70 6.07
C PRO A 119 -14.33 21.93 7.46
N SER A 120 -14.90 23.09 7.69
CA SER A 120 -15.63 23.36 8.94
C SER A 120 -16.75 22.35 9.15
N MET A 121 -16.61 21.54 10.19
CA MET A 121 -17.59 20.52 10.59
C MET A 121 -18.12 20.74 12.01
N MET A 122 -17.67 21.82 12.66
CA MET A 122 -18.00 22.16 14.04
C MET A 122 -18.63 23.55 14.13
N GLU A 123 -19.28 23.84 15.27
CA GLU A 123 -19.96 25.11 15.51
C GLU A 123 -19.04 26.35 15.42
N ASN A 124 -17.71 26.16 15.52
CA ASN A 124 -16.73 27.25 15.42
C ASN A 124 -16.42 27.72 14.00
N ASN A 125 -17.00 27.10 12.97
CA ASN A 125 -16.81 27.42 11.56
C ASN A 125 -15.33 27.40 11.07
N LYS A 126 -14.43 26.70 11.76
CA LYS A 126 -13.02 26.59 11.36
C LYS A 126 -12.72 25.27 10.66
N SER A 127 -11.91 25.33 9.63
CA SER A 127 -11.29 24.16 9.04
C SER A 127 -10.21 23.61 9.96
N MET A 128 -9.93 22.32 9.88
CA MET A 128 -8.97 21.69 10.79
C MET A 128 -8.00 20.74 10.08
N ILE A 129 -6.79 20.66 10.60
CA ILE A 129 -5.82 19.62 10.31
C ILE A 129 -5.71 18.71 11.51
N SER A 130 -5.90 17.41 11.30
CA SER A 130 -5.90 16.42 12.37
C SER A 130 -5.11 15.19 11.98
N HIS A 131 -4.37 14.61 12.93
CA HIS A 131 -3.77 13.30 12.80
C HIS A 131 -4.79 12.22 13.19
N TYR A 132 -4.85 11.10 12.46
CA TYR A 132 -5.66 9.96 12.82
C TYR A 132 -4.89 9.03 13.77
N ALA A 133 -5.38 8.89 15.00
CA ALA A 133 -4.83 8.00 16.02
C ALA A 133 -5.58 6.65 16.04
N PRO A 134 -5.14 5.61 15.31
CA PRO A 134 -5.89 4.36 15.14
C PRO A 134 -6.04 3.59 16.45
N LYS A 135 -5.11 3.70 17.41
CA LYS A 135 -5.20 3.04 18.71
C LYS A 135 -6.45 3.44 19.49
N ASN A 136 -6.78 4.72 19.44
CA ASN A 136 -7.90 5.32 20.16
C ASN A 136 -9.14 5.53 19.27
N HIS A 137 -9.01 5.29 17.96
CA HIS A 137 -9.98 5.66 16.94
C HIS A 137 -10.44 7.10 17.12
N ALA A 138 -9.51 8.03 17.00
CA ALA A 138 -9.74 9.44 17.29
C ALA A 138 -8.96 10.32 16.29
N LEU A 139 -9.40 11.57 16.16
CA LEU A 139 -8.64 12.64 15.51
C LEU A 139 -7.93 13.47 16.57
N GLU A 140 -6.63 13.66 16.44
CA GLU A 140 -5.81 14.57 17.21
C GLU A 140 -5.70 15.88 16.44
N VAL A 141 -6.38 16.94 16.89
CA VAL A 141 -6.45 18.23 16.20
C VAL A 141 -5.11 18.93 16.35
N LEU A 142 -4.43 19.17 15.24
CA LEU A 142 -3.11 19.81 15.21
C LEU A 142 -3.18 21.29 14.85
N ALA A 143 -4.23 21.70 14.11
CA ALA A 143 -4.47 23.10 13.76
C ALA A 143 -5.94 23.33 13.46
N GLU A 144 -6.44 24.51 13.85
CA GLU A 144 -7.73 25.06 13.43
C GLU A 144 -7.46 26.42 12.77
N PHE A 145 -8.05 26.68 11.59
CA PHE A 145 -7.78 27.88 10.82
C PHE A 145 -8.94 28.25 9.91
N ASP A 146 -8.98 29.52 9.49
CA ASP A 146 -9.98 30.03 8.57
C ASP A 146 -9.46 29.90 7.14
N THR A 147 -10.26 29.36 6.23
CA THR A 147 -9.96 29.25 4.81
C THR A 147 -11.24 29.14 3.99
N ASP A 148 -11.23 29.74 2.81
CA ASP A 148 -12.26 29.59 1.77
C ASP A 148 -11.95 28.46 0.79
N PHE A 149 -10.85 27.74 0.99
CA PHE A 149 -10.40 26.68 0.09
C PHE A 149 -11.50 25.66 -0.23
N PHE A 150 -12.22 25.20 0.81
CA PHE A 150 -13.28 24.21 0.64
C PHE A 150 -14.54 24.75 -0.03
N ASP A 151 -14.79 26.07 0.05
CA ASP A 151 -15.91 26.72 -0.62
C ASP A 151 -15.71 26.78 -2.14
N THR A 152 -14.45 26.70 -2.58
CA THR A 152 -14.07 26.67 -4.01
C THR A 152 -14.18 25.28 -4.62
N LEU A 153 -14.30 24.23 -3.79
CA LEU A 153 -14.43 22.85 -4.24
C LEU A 153 -15.88 22.52 -4.56
N GLU A 154 -16.09 21.88 -5.70
CA GLU A 154 -17.41 21.33 -6.01
C GLU A 154 -17.74 20.24 -4.99
N LYS A 155 -18.75 20.53 -4.15
CA LYS A 155 -19.42 19.62 -3.19
C LYS A 155 -18.52 18.80 -2.25
N GLU A 156 -18.77 18.95 -0.96
CA GLU A 156 -18.40 18.06 0.15
C GLU A 156 -17.13 17.21 -0.09
N SER A 157 -15.97 17.86 -0.20
CA SER A 157 -14.66 17.21 -0.34
C SER A 157 -13.78 17.50 0.87
N PHE A 158 -12.79 16.64 1.11
CA PHE A 158 -11.73 16.86 2.08
C PHE A 158 -10.43 16.21 1.62
N LEU A 159 -9.31 16.54 2.30
CA LEU A 159 -8.02 16.00 1.94
C LEU A 159 -7.51 15.01 2.99
N ILE A 160 -6.73 14.03 2.52
CA ILE A 160 -5.97 13.10 3.37
C ILE A 160 -4.51 13.17 2.94
N GLY A 161 -3.62 13.58 3.86
CA GLY A 161 -2.18 13.45 3.68
C GLY A 161 -1.70 12.13 4.26
N LEU A 162 -0.90 11.38 3.48
CA LEU A 162 -0.16 10.24 3.98
C LEU A 162 1.31 10.62 4.16
N SER A 163 1.90 10.10 5.22
CA SER A 163 3.30 10.27 5.56
C SER A 163 3.88 8.97 6.10
N SER A 164 5.19 8.88 6.19
CA SER A 164 5.87 7.69 6.69
C SER A 164 7.01 8.00 7.65
N ILE A 165 7.18 7.09 8.63
CA ILE A 165 8.27 7.10 9.60
C ILE A 165 9.19 5.93 9.27
N ALA A 166 10.26 6.20 8.51
CA ALA A 166 11.15 5.17 7.98
C ALA A 166 11.79 4.32 9.08
N TRP A 167 12.03 4.87 10.28
CA TRP A 167 12.62 4.14 11.39
C TRP A 167 11.83 2.89 11.79
N ARG A 168 10.50 2.88 11.70
CA ARG A 168 9.69 1.71 12.01
C ARG A 168 10.10 0.49 11.18
N GLU A 169 10.34 0.68 9.87
CA GLU A 169 10.81 -0.40 9.00
C GLU A 169 12.33 -0.62 9.10
N ALA A 170 13.11 0.45 9.25
CA ALA A 170 14.56 0.39 9.31
C ALA A 170 15.08 -0.34 10.56
N TRP A 171 14.33 -0.31 11.65
CA TRP A 171 14.60 -1.10 12.85
C TRP A 171 14.75 -2.60 12.55
N LYS A 172 13.95 -3.12 11.65
CA LYS A 172 13.94 -4.55 11.27
C LYS A 172 14.72 -4.83 9.99
N TYR A 173 14.57 -3.98 9.00
CA TYR A 173 15.00 -4.28 7.63
C TYR A 173 16.21 -3.47 7.15
N GLY A 174 16.77 -2.62 8.02
CA GLY A 174 17.97 -1.85 7.71
C GLY A 174 17.83 -1.01 6.43
N GLU A 175 18.85 -1.05 5.59
CA GLU A 175 18.92 -0.25 4.36
C GLU A 175 17.76 -0.50 3.36
N ARG A 176 17.16 -1.69 3.37
CA ARG A 176 16.04 -2.03 2.46
C ARG A 176 14.71 -1.40 2.88
N ALA A 177 14.63 -0.82 4.08
CA ALA A 177 13.40 -0.31 4.67
C ALA A 177 12.63 0.69 3.83
N PHE A 178 13.30 1.58 3.07
CA PHE A 178 12.61 2.55 2.22
C PHE A 178 11.67 1.88 1.21
N ARG A 179 12.04 0.70 0.66
CA ARG A 179 11.15 -0.06 -0.23
C ARG A 179 9.87 -0.48 0.48
N TYR A 180 9.98 -0.95 1.73
CA TYR A 180 8.84 -1.41 2.52
C TYR A 180 7.96 -0.25 2.95
N VAL A 181 8.54 0.87 3.33
CA VAL A 181 7.83 2.12 3.64
C VAL A 181 6.93 2.52 2.47
N GLN A 182 7.46 2.52 1.25
CA GLN A 182 6.70 2.93 0.08
C GLN A 182 5.66 1.88 -0.36
N LEU A 183 5.92 0.58 -0.16
CA LEU A 183 4.91 -0.47 -0.32
C LEU A 183 3.74 -0.27 0.65
N ASP A 184 4.04 0.02 1.90
CA ASP A 184 3.04 0.23 2.95
C ASP A 184 2.17 1.46 2.69
N ALA A 185 2.76 2.55 2.16
CA ALA A 185 2.01 3.73 1.71
C ALA A 185 1.03 3.36 0.58
N GLY A 186 1.43 2.52 -0.37
CA GLY A 186 0.55 1.98 -1.41
C GLY A 186 -0.57 1.09 -0.85
N HIS A 187 -0.26 0.23 0.12
CA HIS A 187 -1.26 -0.58 0.83
C HIS A 187 -2.28 0.32 1.57
N ALA A 188 -1.82 1.36 2.25
CA ALA A 188 -2.67 2.31 2.95
C ALA A 188 -3.59 3.08 1.99
N TRP A 189 -3.05 3.55 0.86
CA TRP A 189 -3.82 4.23 -0.17
C TRP A 189 -4.94 3.33 -0.71
N GLN A 190 -4.65 2.09 -1.12
CA GLN A 190 -5.68 1.20 -1.64
C GLN A 190 -6.71 0.79 -0.58
N ALA A 191 -6.31 0.66 0.69
CA ALA A 191 -7.26 0.44 1.78
C ALA A 191 -8.24 1.62 1.94
N LEU A 192 -7.75 2.86 1.82
CA LEU A 192 -8.58 4.07 1.80
C LEU A 192 -9.54 4.06 0.60
N VAL A 193 -9.07 3.72 -0.61
CA VAL A 193 -9.90 3.62 -1.82
C VAL A 193 -11.03 2.60 -1.64
N ILE A 194 -10.73 1.40 -1.12
CA ILE A 194 -11.74 0.36 -0.87
C ILE A 194 -12.77 0.84 0.15
N SER A 195 -12.32 1.46 1.24
CA SER A 195 -13.22 1.98 2.27
C SER A 195 -14.07 3.17 1.79
N ALA A 196 -13.52 4.04 0.95
CA ALA A 196 -14.26 5.14 0.32
C ALA A 196 -15.39 4.63 -0.59
N LYS A 197 -15.12 3.59 -1.39
CA LYS A 197 -16.14 2.94 -2.22
C LYS A 197 -17.33 2.42 -1.40
N MET A 198 -17.12 1.95 -0.16
CA MET A 198 -18.23 1.56 0.73
C MET A 198 -19.18 2.72 1.08
N LEU A 199 -18.70 3.95 0.93
CA LEU A 199 -19.44 5.20 1.18
C LEU A 199 -19.92 5.88 -0.11
N GLY A 200 -19.71 5.26 -1.28
CA GLY A 200 -19.95 5.88 -2.57
C GLY A 200 -19.07 7.11 -2.82
N TRP A 201 -17.86 7.14 -2.21
CA TRP A 201 -16.87 8.19 -2.38
C TRP A 201 -15.72 7.75 -3.27
N ASN A 202 -15.06 8.74 -3.88
CA ASN A 202 -13.87 8.55 -4.69
C ASN A 202 -12.65 9.14 -3.98
N ILE A 203 -11.49 8.52 -4.23
CA ILE A 203 -10.20 9.03 -3.78
C ILE A 203 -9.29 9.19 -4.99
N THR A 204 -8.70 10.36 -5.14
CA THR A 204 -7.75 10.68 -6.21
C THR A 204 -6.52 11.37 -5.60
N ARG A 205 -5.33 11.08 -6.15
CA ARG A 205 -4.11 11.76 -5.73
C ARG A 205 -4.06 13.18 -6.30
N VAL A 206 -3.56 14.10 -5.50
CA VAL A 206 -3.27 15.47 -5.91
C VAL A 206 -1.87 15.51 -6.52
N ASP A 207 -1.78 15.84 -7.81
CA ASP A 207 -0.50 15.78 -8.55
C ASP A 207 0.25 17.13 -8.60
N ASN A 208 -0.42 18.25 -8.31
CA ASN A 208 0.16 19.60 -8.41
C ASN A 208 0.66 20.13 -7.06
N ILE A 209 1.27 19.29 -6.24
CA ILE A 209 1.80 19.64 -4.93
C ILE A 209 3.16 18.96 -4.73
N THR A 210 4.11 19.67 -4.10
CA THR A 210 5.44 19.15 -3.76
C THR A 210 5.45 18.48 -2.39
N ASP A 211 6.44 17.62 -2.14
CA ASP A 211 6.65 17.01 -0.81
C ASP A 211 6.87 18.09 0.27
N GLU A 212 7.52 19.23 -0.06
CA GLU A 212 7.71 20.34 0.87
C GLU A 212 6.38 21.01 1.25
N GLU A 213 5.51 21.22 0.27
CA GLU A 213 4.17 21.79 0.50
C GLU A 213 3.29 20.84 1.32
N ILE A 214 3.36 19.53 1.04
CA ILE A 214 2.68 18.52 1.87
C ILE A 214 3.23 18.55 3.31
N ALA A 215 4.56 18.62 3.48
CA ALA A 215 5.17 18.71 4.81
C ALA A 215 4.71 19.95 5.58
N ARG A 216 4.58 21.11 4.90
CA ARG A 216 4.02 22.34 5.51
C ARG A 216 2.55 22.15 5.90
N LEU A 217 1.74 21.60 5.01
CA LEU A 217 0.31 21.34 5.22
C LEU A 217 0.07 20.40 6.43
N LEU A 218 0.91 19.39 6.60
CA LEU A 218 0.78 18.42 7.68
C LEU A 218 1.54 18.83 8.96
N GLY A 219 2.29 19.93 8.94
CA GLY A 219 3.13 20.39 10.05
C GLY A 219 4.36 19.54 10.31
N LEU A 220 4.80 18.73 9.31
CA LEU A 220 5.99 17.88 9.40
C LEU A 220 7.29 18.66 9.27
N ASN A 221 7.26 19.87 8.73
CA ASN A 221 8.39 20.80 8.67
C ASN A 221 8.79 21.37 10.05
N GLN A 222 7.95 21.23 11.07
CA GLN A 222 8.18 21.71 12.44
C GLN A 222 9.00 20.70 13.25
N GLN A 223 10.27 20.52 12.92
CA GLN A 223 11.19 19.47 13.42
C GLN A 223 11.25 19.34 14.94
N LYS A 224 11.04 20.44 15.70
CA LYS A 224 11.05 20.41 17.18
C LYS A 224 9.92 19.58 17.80
N ARG A 225 8.90 19.22 17.00
CA ARG A 225 7.77 18.40 17.44
C ARG A 225 8.04 16.90 17.37
N PHE A 226 9.14 16.49 16.72
CA PHE A 226 9.43 15.10 16.40
C PHE A 226 10.77 14.65 16.98
N PHE A 227 10.82 13.44 17.49
CA PHE A 227 12.08 12.75 17.78
C PHE A 227 12.48 11.86 16.59
N GLU A 228 11.57 11.02 16.09
CA GLU A 228 11.73 10.31 14.84
C GLU A 228 11.20 11.15 13.70
N GLU A 229 12.03 11.32 12.65
CA GLU A 229 11.65 12.05 11.46
C GLU A 229 10.49 11.36 10.74
N GLU A 230 9.57 12.18 10.24
CA GLU A 230 8.40 11.76 9.46
C GLU A 230 8.39 12.53 8.15
N LYS A 231 8.26 11.81 7.04
CA LYS A 231 8.31 12.36 5.68
C LYS A 231 6.96 12.25 4.99
N PRO A 232 6.56 13.26 4.20
CA PRO A 232 5.35 13.19 3.41
C PRO A 232 5.50 12.17 2.28
N ASP A 233 4.43 11.46 1.97
CA ASP A 233 4.37 10.59 0.81
C ASP A 233 3.45 11.17 -0.28
N MET A 234 2.19 11.43 0.04
CA MET A 234 1.20 11.91 -0.92
C MET A 234 0.07 12.71 -0.26
N LEU A 235 -0.60 13.52 -1.08
CA LEU A 235 -1.87 14.15 -0.73
C LEU A 235 -2.98 13.56 -1.60
N LEU A 236 -4.08 13.18 -0.97
CA LEU A 236 -5.26 12.59 -1.59
C LEU A 236 -6.46 13.51 -1.40
N ILE A 237 -7.32 13.64 -2.41
CA ILE A 237 -8.63 14.24 -2.26
C ILE A 237 -9.70 13.17 -2.20
N VAL A 238 -10.59 13.30 -1.23
CA VAL A 238 -11.79 12.49 -1.07
C VAL A 238 -12.99 13.32 -1.51
N SER A 239 -13.76 12.81 -2.46
CA SER A 239 -14.93 13.51 -3.01
C SER A 239 -16.05 12.55 -3.36
N LYS A 240 -17.26 13.08 -3.53
CA LYS A 240 -18.41 12.31 -4.03
C LYS A 240 -18.37 12.13 -5.55
N GLU A 241 -17.65 12.95 -6.27
CA GLU A 241 -17.55 12.92 -7.73
C GLU A 241 -16.29 12.19 -8.20
N GLN A 242 -16.34 11.64 -9.42
CA GLN A 242 -15.20 10.90 -10.00
C GLN A 242 -14.13 11.83 -10.61
N SER A 243 -14.45 13.10 -10.85
CA SER A 243 -13.49 14.05 -11.42
C SER A 243 -12.58 14.62 -10.35
N SER A 244 -11.29 14.70 -10.63
CA SER A 244 -10.35 15.48 -9.81
C SER A 244 -10.62 16.96 -10.01
N PRO A 245 -11.08 17.71 -9.00
CA PRO A 245 -11.21 19.15 -9.13
C PRO A 245 -9.84 19.80 -9.33
N SER A 246 -9.79 20.90 -10.06
CA SER A 246 -8.60 21.75 -10.10
C SER A 246 -8.42 22.41 -8.73
N LEU A 247 -7.41 21.94 -7.98
CA LEU A 247 -7.16 22.43 -6.61
C LEU A 247 -6.22 23.63 -6.63
N ASN A 248 -6.67 24.75 -6.04
CA ASN A 248 -5.80 25.88 -5.74
C ASN A 248 -5.10 25.64 -4.38
N ILE A 249 -4.12 24.75 -4.36
CA ILE A 249 -3.39 24.41 -3.13
C ILE A 249 -2.70 25.64 -2.50
N SER A 250 -2.26 26.60 -3.31
CA SER A 250 -1.61 27.81 -2.80
C SER A 250 -2.53 28.57 -1.85
N SER A 251 -3.85 28.72 -2.16
CA SER A 251 -4.78 29.40 -1.25
C SER A 251 -4.93 28.66 0.09
N LEU A 252 -4.83 27.33 0.10
CA LEU A 252 -4.83 26.57 1.34
C LEU A 252 -3.55 26.81 2.16
N LEU A 253 -2.38 26.78 1.50
CA LEU A 253 -1.08 26.95 2.15
C LEU A 253 -0.87 28.36 2.72
N ASP A 254 -1.44 29.39 2.10
CA ASP A 254 -1.33 30.78 2.54
C ASP A 254 -2.11 31.05 3.84
N ASN A 255 -3.11 30.24 4.13
CA ASN A 255 -3.97 30.37 5.33
C ASN A 255 -3.53 29.46 6.49
N LEU A 256 -2.43 28.70 6.34
CA LEU A 256 -1.97 27.80 7.40
C LEU A 256 -1.48 28.55 8.64
N PRO A 257 -1.76 28.05 9.85
CA PRO A 257 -1.24 28.63 11.08
C PRO A 257 0.28 28.44 11.16
N GLN A 258 0.95 29.39 11.82
CA GLN A 258 2.41 29.31 12.01
C GLN A 258 2.83 28.15 12.92
N ASN A 259 2.01 27.78 13.90
CA ASN A 259 2.29 26.75 14.87
C ASN A 259 1.21 25.70 14.86
N TYR A 260 1.62 24.45 14.99
CA TYR A 260 0.76 23.29 15.14
C TYR A 260 0.78 22.81 16.58
N GLU A 261 -0.37 22.37 17.07
CA GLU A 261 -0.55 21.84 18.41
C GLU A 261 -0.01 20.41 18.55
N GLY A 262 0.34 20.04 19.75
CA GLY A 262 0.78 18.71 20.11
C GLY A 262 2.22 18.41 19.75
N ILE A 263 2.83 17.54 20.56
CA ILE A 263 4.18 17.02 20.37
C ILE A 263 4.09 15.52 20.10
N ALA A 264 4.69 15.07 19.02
CA ALA A 264 4.73 13.65 18.65
C ALA A 264 5.43 12.83 19.75
N ASN A 265 4.84 11.68 20.12
CA ASN A 265 5.47 10.79 21.08
C ASN A 265 6.78 10.23 20.51
N LYS A 266 7.76 10.00 21.38
CA LYS A 266 8.93 9.23 21.06
C LYS A 266 8.52 7.77 20.85
N LEU A 267 8.85 7.18 19.70
CA LEU A 267 8.45 5.81 19.34
C LEU A 267 9.44 4.76 19.86
N SER A 268 10.70 5.14 20.03
CA SER A 268 11.78 4.24 20.38
C SER A 268 12.76 4.92 21.34
N PRO A 269 13.38 4.21 22.29
CA PRO A 269 14.41 4.78 23.17
C PRO A 269 15.61 5.33 22.40
N SER A 270 15.97 4.70 21.29
CA SER A 270 17.05 5.10 20.40
C SER A 270 16.76 4.69 18.97
N MET A 271 17.48 5.27 18.02
CA MET A 271 17.41 4.98 16.60
C MET A 271 18.80 4.68 16.05
N HIS A 272 18.85 3.84 15.02
CA HIS A 272 20.03 3.70 14.17
C HIS A 272 19.80 4.44 12.85
N ALA A 273 20.67 5.41 12.55
CA ALA A 273 20.58 6.16 11.31
C ALA A 273 21.16 5.36 10.14
N TRP A 274 20.40 5.28 9.05
CA TRP A 274 20.82 4.67 7.79
C TRP A 274 20.98 5.78 6.74
N GLU A 275 22.21 6.22 6.48
CA GLU A 275 22.49 7.33 5.57
C GLU A 275 21.89 7.12 4.17
N ILE A 276 21.95 5.91 3.64
CA ILE A 276 21.42 5.57 2.32
C ILE A 276 19.88 5.76 2.24
N ILE A 277 19.16 5.62 3.37
CA ILE A 277 17.73 5.91 3.46
C ILE A 277 17.50 7.41 3.35
N ALA A 278 18.20 8.21 4.15
CA ALA A 278 18.09 9.67 4.08
C ALA A 278 18.46 10.23 2.69
N GLU A 279 19.45 9.63 2.03
CA GLU A 279 19.85 10.01 0.67
C GLU A 279 18.74 9.71 -0.36
N VAL A 280 18.11 8.52 -0.33
CA VAL A 280 17.05 8.17 -1.27
C VAL A 280 15.76 8.94 -0.98
N GLU A 281 15.42 9.18 0.28
CA GLU A 281 14.29 10.04 0.66
C GLU A 281 14.46 11.45 0.07
N LYS A 282 15.65 12.04 0.25
CA LYS A 282 15.97 13.35 -0.34
C LYS A 282 15.92 13.33 -1.86
N ALA A 283 16.47 12.30 -2.50
CA ALA A 283 16.50 12.19 -3.96
C ALA A 283 15.11 12.01 -4.57
N THR A 284 14.18 11.39 -3.84
CA THR A 284 12.80 11.14 -4.29
C THR A 284 11.81 12.21 -3.83
N SER A 285 12.21 13.24 -3.09
CA SER A 285 11.37 14.37 -2.66
C SER A 285 11.33 15.51 -3.66
N LEU A 286 11.25 15.20 -4.93
CA LEU A 286 11.13 16.19 -5.99
C LEU A 286 9.66 16.46 -6.34
N MET A 287 9.43 17.55 -7.07
CA MET A 287 8.12 17.86 -7.64
C MET A 287 7.66 16.73 -8.56
N GLN A 288 6.42 16.35 -8.43
CA GLN A 288 5.82 15.34 -9.28
C GLN A 288 5.69 15.85 -10.72
N ILE A 289 5.93 14.97 -11.69
CA ILE A 289 5.63 15.21 -13.09
C ILE A 289 4.29 14.52 -13.41
N PRO A 290 3.31 15.22 -13.97
CA PRO A 290 2.04 14.63 -14.35
C PRO A 290 2.24 13.39 -15.25
N GLN A 291 1.52 12.33 -14.97
CA GLN A 291 1.55 11.08 -15.72
C GLN A 291 0.30 10.94 -16.57
N PRO A 292 0.35 10.16 -17.67
CA PRO A 292 -0.83 9.85 -18.47
C PRO A 292 -1.92 9.21 -17.61
N GLU A 293 -3.14 9.70 -17.75
CA GLU A 293 -4.30 9.11 -17.09
C GLU A 293 -4.69 7.78 -17.75
N ALA A 294 -5.23 6.88 -16.95
CA ALA A 294 -5.77 5.61 -17.39
C ALA A 294 -7.15 5.35 -16.75
N LYS A 295 -7.96 4.59 -17.45
CA LYS A 295 -9.30 4.25 -16.98
C LYS A 295 -9.21 3.27 -15.82
N ARG A 296 -9.93 3.56 -14.74
CA ARG A 296 -10.24 2.60 -13.68
C ARG A 296 -11.30 1.63 -14.19
N CYS A 297 -11.18 0.35 -13.82
CA CYS A 297 -12.14 -0.66 -14.24
C CYS A 297 -13.21 -0.91 -13.19
N LYS A 298 -14.38 -1.32 -13.67
CA LYS A 298 -15.40 -1.98 -12.86
C LYS A 298 -15.17 -3.50 -12.93
N VAL A 299 -15.12 -4.15 -11.79
CA VAL A 299 -14.95 -5.60 -11.67
C VAL A 299 -16.30 -6.22 -11.30
N THR A 300 -16.85 -7.06 -12.16
CA THR A 300 -18.04 -7.84 -11.84
C THR A 300 -17.65 -9.04 -10.99
N ARG A 301 -18.30 -9.20 -9.84
CA ARG A 301 -18.08 -10.28 -8.87
C ARG A 301 -19.35 -11.03 -8.59
N GLU A 302 -19.22 -12.30 -8.21
CA GLU A 302 -20.32 -13.07 -7.64
C GLU A 302 -20.77 -12.46 -6.29
N PRO A 303 -22.04 -12.65 -5.88
CA PRO A 303 -22.53 -12.16 -4.61
C PRO A 303 -21.61 -12.51 -3.43
N SER A 304 -21.30 -11.53 -2.59
CA SER A 304 -20.33 -11.66 -1.53
C SER A 304 -20.85 -11.17 -0.17
N ARG A 305 -20.04 -11.35 0.87
CA ARG A 305 -20.27 -10.82 2.22
C ARG A 305 -20.27 -9.29 2.22
N GLU A 306 -20.72 -8.70 3.33
CA GLU A 306 -20.57 -7.27 3.56
C GLU A 306 -19.09 -6.84 3.48
N SER A 307 -18.85 -5.70 2.86
CA SER A 307 -17.48 -5.19 2.64
C SER A 307 -16.68 -5.04 3.94
N LYS A 308 -17.33 -4.59 5.04
CA LYS A 308 -16.67 -4.49 6.36
C LYS A 308 -16.17 -5.85 6.87
N GLU A 309 -16.93 -6.93 6.63
CA GLU A 309 -16.51 -8.28 7.04
C GLU A 309 -15.27 -8.72 6.27
N VAL A 310 -15.23 -8.44 4.97
CA VAL A 310 -14.08 -8.77 4.13
C VAL A 310 -12.83 -8.03 4.62
N VAL A 311 -12.88 -6.69 4.78
CA VAL A 311 -11.71 -5.92 5.19
C VAL A 311 -11.27 -6.21 6.62
N LEU A 312 -12.21 -6.42 7.55
CA LEU A 312 -11.89 -6.74 8.96
C LEU A 312 -11.32 -8.16 9.13
N ASN A 313 -11.59 -9.09 8.22
CA ASN A 313 -11.07 -10.45 8.25
C ASN A 313 -9.79 -10.64 7.42
N ARG A 314 -9.39 -9.65 6.63
CA ARG A 314 -8.11 -9.69 5.91
C ARG A 314 -6.94 -9.87 6.88
N ARG A 315 -6.12 -10.88 6.63
CA ARG A 315 -4.89 -11.17 7.37
C ARG A 315 -3.77 -11.59 6.42
N SER A 316 -2.54 -11.30 6.81
CA SER A 316 -1.38 -11.98 6.25
C SER A 316 -1.25 -13.35 6.93
N ILE A 317 -1.05 -14.38 6.16
CA ILE A 317 -0.91 -15.75 6.62
C ILE A 317 0.57 -16.13 6.55
N HIS A 318 1.06 -16.87 7.53
CA HIS A 318 2.45 -17.33 7.58
C HIS A 318 2.63 -18.74 7.00
N VAL A 319 1.57 -19.54 6.97
CA VAL A 319 1.58 -20.92 6.48
C VAL A 319 0.37 -21.12 5.57
N MET A 320 0.59 -21.64 4.38
CA MET A 320 -0.48 -22.10 3.48
C MET A 320 -0.73 -23.60 3.67
N GLU A 321 -1.98 -24.01 3.60
CA GLU A 321 -2.37 -25.41 3.58
C GLU A 321 -2.25 -25.94 2.13
N LYS A 322 -1.09 -26.50 1.81
CA LYS A 322 -0.72 -26.93 0.46
C LYS A 322 -1.82 -27.76 -0.23
N GLU A 323 -2.31 -28.79 0.45
CA GLU A 323 -3.31 -29.71 -0.10
C GLU A 323 -4.70 -29.07 -0.32
N LYS A 324 -4.98 -27.96 0.39
CA LYS A 324 -6.23 -27.21 0.25
C LYS A 324 -6.08 -26.02 -0.70
N SER A 325 -4.87 -25.64 -1.06
CA SER A 325 -4.59 -24.48 -1.90
C SER A 325 -4.81 -24.76 -3.40
N ASN A 326 -5.78 -25.62 -3.75
CA ASN A 326 -6.29 -25.76 -5.09
C ASN A 326 -7.44 -24.79 -5.30
N ILE A 327 -7.31 -23.84 -6.22
CA ILE A 327 -8.33 -22.82 -6.49
C ILE A 327 -8.95 -23.02 -7.86
N THR A 328 -10.21 -22.58 -8.00
CA THR A 328 -10.89 -22.67 -9.29
C THR A 328 -10.34 -21.64 -10.28
N ARG A 329 -10.57 -21.91 -11.56
CA ARG A 329 -10.27 -20.95 -12.63
C ARG A 329 -10.97 -19.61 -12.40
N GLU A 330 -12.24 -19.64 -11.96
CA GLU A 330 -13.05 -18.45 -11.70
C GLU A 330 -12.47 -17.60 -10.58
N GLN A 331 -12.02 -18.23 -9.48
CA GLN A 331 -11.32 -17.51 -8.39
C GLN A 331 -10.03 -16.86 -8.89
N PHE A 332 -9.23 -17.58 -9.67
CA PHE A 332 -8.01 -17.05 -10.26
C PHE A 332 -8.29 -15.87 -11.20
N HIS A 333 -9.28 -15.99 -12.09
CA HIS A 333 -9.67 -14.91 -12.99
C HIS A 333 -10.19 -13.69 -12.22
N THR A 334 -10.97 -13.88 -11.15
CA THR A 334 -11.48 -12.78 -10.33
C THR A 334 -10.34 -12.02 -9.66
N LEU A 335 -9.35 -12.73 -9.12
CA LEU A 335 -8.13 -12.12 -8.56
C LEU A 335 -7.41 -11.27 -9.61
N LEU A 336 -7.15 -11.79 -10.81
CA LEU A 336 -6.47 -11.05 -11.87
C LEU A 336 -7.29 -9.85 -12.37
N LYS A 337 -8.59 -10.01 -12.59
CA LYS A 337 -9.49 -8.92 -13.00
C LYS A 337 -9.49 -7.77 -11.99
N SER A 338 -9.38 -8.08 -10.69
CA SER A 338 -9.41 -7.05 -9.63
C SER A 338 -8.24 -6.08 -9.68
N ILE A 339 -7.17 -6.45 -10.37
CA ILE A 339 -5.91 -5.69 -10.51
C ILE A 339 -5.50 -5.44 -11.96
N ASP A 340 -6.29 -5.85 -12.93
CA ASP A 340 -5.96 -5.73 -14.35
C ASP A 340 -5.85 -4.26 -14.79
N CYS A 341 -6.78 -3.45 -14.33
CA CYS A 341 -6.80 -2.04 -14.65
C CYS A 341 -6.02 -1.17 -13.65
N SER A 342 -5.89 0.09 -14.00
CA SER A 342 -5.33 1.09 -13.12
C SER A 342 -6.10 1.19 -11.80
N LEU A 343 -5.39 1.13 -10.69
CA LEU A 343 -5.93 1.33 -9.35
C LEU A 343 -5.88 2.81 -8.92
N ASP A 344 -4.87 3.54 -9.36
CA ASP A 344 -4.62 4.94 -9.02
C ASP A 344 -5.12 5.95 -10.07
N GLY A 345 -5.59 5.46 -11.21
CA GLY A 345 -6.01 6.29 -12.34
C GLY A 345 -4.87 6.70 -13.28
N LYS A 346 -3.69 6.13 -13.13
CA LYS A 346 -2.52 6.36 -13.99
C LYS A 346 -2.22 5.13 -14.86
N GLU A 347 -1.40 5.31 -15.89
CA GLU A 347 -1.01 4.20 -16.77
C GLU A 347 -0.19 3.15 -16.01
N ASN A 348 -0.62 1.87 -16.07
CA ASN A 348 0.05 0.77 -15.39
C ASN A 348 1.52 0.64 -15.82
N ALA A 349 2.42 0.62 -14.85
CA ALA A 349 3.85 0.35 -15.03
C ALA A 349 4.26 -1.03 -14.50
N VAL A 350 3.35 -1.75 -13.83
CA VAL A 350 3.60 -3.03 -13.18
C VAL A 350 2.89 -4.17 -13.91
N HIS A 351 3.62 -5.22 -14.25
CA HIS A 351 3.15 -6.50 -14.77
C HIS A 351 3.35 -7.61 -13.73
N LEU A 352 2.74 -8.78 -13.92
CA LEU A 352 2.80 -9.86 -12.93
C LEU A 352 3.38 -11.12 -13.55
N ALA A 353 4.55 -11.54 -13.08
CA ALA A 353 5.11 -12.87 -13.39
C ALA A 353 4.61 -13.87 -12.35
N LEU A 354 3.77 -14.83 -12.76
CA LEU A 354 3.08 -15.75 -11.88
C LEU A 354 3.70 -17.14 -11.96
N PHE A 355 4.04 -17.71 -10.82
CA PHE A 355 4.35 -19.13 -10.64
C PHE A 355 3.04 -19.84 -10.28
N VAL A 356 2.39 -20.45 -11.26
CA VAL A 356 1.12 -21.17 -11.09
C VAL A 356 1.40 -22.59 -10.64
N HIS A 357 0.86 -22.97 -9.46
CA HIS A 357 1.10 -24.28 -8.86
C HIS A 357 -0.16 -25.15 -8.85
N ARG A 358 -1.31 -24.59 -8.39
CA ARG A 358 -2.56 -25.34 -8.13
C ARG A 358 -3.77 -24.50 -8.51
N VAL A 359 -3.95 -24.27 -9.80
CA VAL A 359 -5.11 -23.56 -10.37
C VAL A 359 -5.80 -24.51 -11.35
N GLU A 360 -7.09 -24.75 -11.17
CA GLU A 360 -7.87 -25.60 -12.06
C GLU A 360 -7.80 -25.09 -13.51
N GLU A 361 -7.68 -26.01 -14.46
CA GLU A 361 -7.59 -25.76 -15.91
C GLU A 361 -6.32 -24.98 -16.36
N TYR A 362 -5.40 -24.68 -15.44
CA TYR A 362 -4.10 -24.09 -15.74
C TYR A 362 -2.97 -25.11 -15.47
N ALA A 363 -2.12 -25.32 -16.46
CA ALA A 363 -0.92 -26.15 -16.25
C ALA A 363 0.04 -25.46 -15.27
N GLN A 364 0.78 -26.26 -14.50
CA GLN A 364 1.89 -25.73 -13.69
C GLN A 364 2.92 -25.05 -14.61
N GLY A 365 3.33 -23.84 -14.24
CA GLY A 365 4.23 -23.08 -15.10
C GLY A 365 4.49 -21.66 -14.65
N LEU A 366 5.31 -20.98 -15.43
CA LEU A 366 5.55 -19.54 -15.34
C LEU A 366 4.64 -18.84 -16.35
N TYR A 367 3.87 -17.87 -15.86
CA TYR A 367 2.98 -17.04 -16.66
C TYR A 367 3.34 -15.57 -16.51
N LEU A 368 2.94 -14.75 -17.48
CA LEU A 368 3.04 -13.29 -17.38
C LEU A 368 1.67 -12.67 -17.67
N HIS A 369 1.14 -11.92 -16.69
CA HIS A 369 -0.02 -11.05 -16.92
C HIS A 369 0.46 -9.64 -17.26
N VAL A 370 0.20 -9.22 -18.50
CA VAL A 370 0.63 -7.94 -19.07
C VAL A 370 -0.46 -6.90 -18.85
N ARG A 371 -0.38 -6.13 -17.76
CA ARG A 371 -1.39 -5.12 -17.39
C ARG A 371 -1.39 -3.86 -18.27
N ASN A 372 -0.37 -3.67 -19.08
CA ASN A 372 -0.28 -2.63 -20.11
C ASN A 372 0.14 -3.27 -21.43
N SER A 373 -0.80 -3.46 -22.34
CA SER A 373 -0.56 -4.12 -23.62
C SER A 373 0.47 -3.41 -24.50
N LYS A 374 0.70 -2.09 -24.30
CA LYS A 374 1.76 -1.33 -25.02
C LYS A 374 3.17 -1.85 -24.73
N ASP A 375 3.36 -2.51 -23.58
CA ASP A 375 4.66 -3.06 -23.18
C ASP A 375 4.93 -4.47 -23.71
N LEU A 376 3.93 -5.17 -24.27
CA LEU A 376 4.06 -6.58 -24.70
C LEU A 376 5.25 -6.80 -25.64
N HIS A 377 5.45 -5.92 -26.63
CA HIS A 377 6.56 -6.03 -27.57
C HIS A 377 7.92 -5.87 -26.86
N SER A 378 8.03 -4.92 -25.94
CA SER A 378 9.25 -4.69 -25.15
C SER A 378 9.54 -5.87 -24.23
N LEU A 379 8.52 -6.41 -23.55
CA LEU A 379 8.65 -7.57 -22.67
C LEU A 379 9.14 -8.81 -23.43
N LYS A 380 8.57 -9.08 -24.62
CA LYS A 380 9.02 -10.19 -25.50
C LYS A 380 10.49 -10.07 -25.91
N LYS A 381 10.97 -8.83 -26.11
CA LYS A 381 12.35 -8.56 -26.48
C LYS A 381 13.34 -8.71 -25.33
N GLU A 382 12.95 -8.31 -24.12
CA GLU A 382 13.83 -8.24 -22.95
C GLU A 382 13.90 -9.57 -22.17
N PHE A 383 12.84 -10.38 -22.23
CA PHE A 383 12.75 -11.66 -21.52
C PHE A 383 13.51 -12.78 -22.26
N HIS A 384 13.61 -13.96 -21.67
CA HIS A 384 14.22 -15.12 -22.32
C HIS A 384 13.61 -15.37 -23.69
N SER A 385 14.45 -15.48 -24.72
CA SER A 385 14.03 -15.75 -26.12
C SER A 385 13.39 -17.13 -26.30
N THR A 386 13.54 -18.03 -25.33
CA THR A 386 12.97 -19.39 -25.32
C THR A 386 11.55 -19.44 -24.78
N PHE A 387 11.01 -18.35 -24.22
CA PHE A 387 9.66 -18.32 -23.70
C PHE A 387 8.60 -18.50 -24.78
N LEU A 388 7.55 -19.26 -24.44
CA LEU A 388 6.50 -19.66 -25.39
C LEU A 388 5.60 -18.49 -25.81
N TRP A 389 5.29 -17.57 -24.90
CA TRP A 389 4.33 -16.49 -25.11
C TRP A 389 2.97 -16.96 -25.62
N GLN A 390 2.55 -18.13 -25.15
CA GLN A 390 1.27 -18.74 -25.53
C GLN A 390 0.13 -18.02 -24.82
N GLU A 391 -0.84 -17.51 -25.58
CA GLU A 391 -2.04 -16.91 -25.05
C GLU A 391 -2.87 -17.92 -24.26
N THR A 392 -3.53 -17.46 -23.20
CA THR A 392 -4.44 -18.25 -22.38
C THR A 392 -5.89 -17.83 -22.59
N ALA A 393 -6.83 -18.48 -21.90
CA ALA A 393 -8.23 -18.07 -21.88
C ALA A 393 -8.48 -16.73 -21.17
N PHE A 394 -7.51 -16.24 -20.39
CA PHE A 394 -7.58 -14.93 -19.76
C PHE A 394 -6.83 -13.90 -20.61
N GLU A 395 -7.47 -12.77 -20.89
CA GLU A 395 -6.90 -11.71 -21.73
C GLU A 395 -5.58 -11.19 -21.14
N ASN A 396 -4.57 -10.98 -22.00
CA ASN A 396 -3.23 -10.51 -21.64
C ASN A 396 -2.47 -11.38 -20.63
N LEU A 397 -2.89 -12.62 -20.41
CA LEU A 397 -2.16 -13.62 -19.65
C LEU A 397 -1.49 -14.62 -20.60
N TYR A 398 -0.18 -14.71 -20.54
CA TYR A 398 0.66 -15.54 -21.41
C TYR A 398 1.36 -16.62 -20.60
N LEU A 399 1.29 -17.88 -21.07
CA LEU A 399 2.16 -18.95 -20.58
C LEU A 399 3.57 -18.72 -21.18
N LEU A 400 4.56 -18.60 -20.31
CA LEU A 400 5.96 -18.43 -20.71
C LEU A 400 6.72 -19.77 -20.74
N GLU A 401 6.52 -20.62 -19.73
CA GLU A 401 7.22 -21.89 -19.60
C GLU A 401 6.39 -22.90 -18.82
N LEU A 402 6.33 -24.15 -19.33
CA LEU A 402 5.70 -25.28 -18.65
C LEU A 402 6.74 -26.01 -17.80
N ALA A 403 6.65 -25.89 -16.49
CA ALA A 403 7.50 -26.59 -15.53
C ALA A 403 6.90 -26.50 -14.11
N ASP A 404 7.38 -27.34 -13.21
CA ASP A 404 7.11 -27.20 -11.78
C ASP A 404 8.06 -26.15 -11.17
N PHE A 405 7.51 -24.96 -10.87
CA PHE A 405 8.24 -23.86 -10.26
C PHE A 405 8.10 -23.80 -8.72
N THR A 406 7.56 -24.81 -8.05
CA THR A 406 7.36 -24.77 -6.59
C THR A 406 8.68 -24.56 -5.84
N ALA A 407 9.73 -25.32 -6.19
CA ALA A 407 11.05 -25.15 -5.57
C ALA A 407 11.67 -23.78 -5.90
N ALA A 408 11.55 -23.32 -7.15
CA ALA A 408 12.09 -22.04 -7.57
C ALA A 408 11.41 -20.86 -6.85
N SER A 409 10.07 -20.85 -6.77
CA SER A 409 9.30 -19.80 -6.08
C SER A 409 9.66 -19.70 -4.60
N LYS A 410 9.85 -20.84 -3.90
CA LYS A 410 10.35 -20.89 -2.52
C LYS A 410 11.74 -20.25 -2.40
N ILE A 411 12.69 -20.67 -3.22
CA ILE A 411 14.08 -20.16 -3.18
C ILE A 411 14.10 -18.65 -3.46
N ILE A 412 13.40 -18.20 -4.49
CA ILE A 412 13.30 -16.77 -4.84
C ILE A 412 12.72 -15.97 -3.68
N SER A 413 11.76 -16.52 -2.96
CA SER A 413 11.13 -15.90 -1.79
C SER A 413 11.93 -16.11 -0.50
N CYS A 414 13.26 -16.13 -0.56
CA CYS A 414 14.16 -16.31 0.59
C CYS A 414 13.86 -17.60 1.39
N ASN A 415 13.63 -18.71 0.70
CA ASN A 415 13.28 -20.03 1.24
C ASN A 415 11.99 -20.06 2.08
N GLN A 416 11.02 -19.21 1.78
CA GLN A 416 9.73 -19.20 2.44
C GLN A 416 8.77 -20.19 1.76
N ASP A 417 8.33 -21.23 2.50
CA ASP A 417 7.41 -22.27 2.00
C ASP A 417 6.07 -21.68 1.53
N ILE A 418 5.66 -20.56 2.07
CA ILE A 418 4.40 -19.90 1.72
C ILE A 418 4.30 -19.58 0.22
N ALA A 419 5.43 -19.38 -0.48
CA ALA A 419 5.45 -19.12 -1.92
C ALA A 419 5.22 -20.38 -2.76
N SER A 420 5.59 -21.56 -2.25
CA SER A 420 5.43 -22.87 -2.92
C SER A 420 4.14 -23.58 -2.54
N ASP A 421 3.61 -23.32 -1.35
CA ASP A 421 2.46 -24.02 -0.79
C ASP A 421 1.12 -23.36 -1.14
N GLY A 422 1.12 -22.11 -1.65
CA GLY A 422 -0.05 -21.44 -2.18
C GLY A 422 -0.57 -22.03 -3.49
N ALA A 423 -1.69 -21.55 -3.99
CA ALA A 423 -2.19 -21.86 -5.32
C ALA A 423 -1.28 -21.30 -6.41
N PHE A 424 -0.79 -20.11 -6.19
CA PHE A 424 0.22 -19.43 -6.99
C PHE A 424 0.99 -18.40 -6.17
N SER A 425 2.17 -18.06 -6.62
CA SER A 425 2.91 -16.87 -6.16
C SER A 425 3.26 -15.99 -7.36
N LEU A 426 3.58 -14.74 -7.12
CA LEU A 426 3.92 -13.81 -8.20
C LEU A 426 5.00 -12.82 -7.79
N GLY A 427 5.74 -12.33 -8.81
CA GLY A 427 6.60 -11.15 -8.75
C GLY A 427 5.98 -10.01 -9.54
N MET A 428 5.98 -8.81 -8.96
CA MET A 428 5.52 -7.57 -9.59
C MET A 428 6.67 -6.95 -10.36
N ILE A 429 6.59 -7.02 -11.69
CA ILE A 429 7.65 -6.63 -12.63
C ILE A 429 7.36 -5.23 -13.14
N CYS A 430 8.13 -4.27 -12.70
CA CYS A 430 7.94 -2.86 -13.04
C CYS A 430 8.77 -2.44 -14.25
N ARG A 431 8.20 -1.59 -15.10
CA ARG A 431 8.88 -0.84 -16.16
C ARG A 431 9.79 0.21 -15.51
N TYR A 432 10.96 -0.21 -15.01
CA TYR A 432 11.75 0.51 -14.02
C TYR A 432 12.54 1.69 -14.59
N SER A 433 13.60 1.45 -15.36
CA SER A 433 14.49 2.55 -15.78
C SER A 433 13.83 3.51 -16.74
N LYS A 434 12.91 3.03 -17.61
CA LYS A 434 12.15 3.88 -18.52
C LYS A 434 11.27 4.88 -17.78
N GLU A 435 10.59 4.45 -16.75
CA GLU A 435 9.75 5.30 -15.89
C GLU A 435 10.58 6.36 -15.17
N LEU A 436 11.68 5.96 -14.55
CA LEU A 436 12.57 6.89 -13.84
C LEU A 436 13.18 7.95 -14.76
N LEU A 437 13.58 7.56 -15.97
CA LEU A 437 14.15 8.48 -16.95
C LEU A 437 13.10 9.43 -17.55
N ALA A 438 11.85 9.00 -17.67
CA ALA A 438 10.75 9.81 -18.18
C ALA A 438 10.17 10.79 -17.14
N PHE A 439 10.05 10.35 -15.87
CA PHE A 439 9.28 11.04 -14.83
C PHE A 439 10.12 11.47 -13.61
N ASN A 440 11.43 11.35 -13.60
CA ASN A 440 12.37 11.68 -12.53
C ASN A 440 12.47 10.66 -11.37
N ALA A 441 13.27 11.00 -10.34
CA ALA A 441 13.57 10.14 -9.20
C ALA A 441 12.34 9.89 -8.29
N HIS A 442 11.39 10.82 -8.21
CA HIS A 442 10.16 10.66 -7.42
C HIS A 442 9.34 9.45 -7.89
N ARG A 443 9.36 9.13 -9.19
CA ARG A 443 8.68 7.97 -9.77
C ARG A 443 9.05 6.64 -9.10
N TYR A 444 10.23 6.58 -8.46
CA TYR A 444 10.64 5.40 -7.69
C TYR A 444 9.69 5.06 -6.55
N LYS A 445 9.22 6.07 -5.79
CA LYS A 445 8.20 5.89 -4.75
C LYS A 445 6.89 5.37 -5.37
N GLU A 446 6.46 6.00 -6.45
CA GLU A 446 5.18 5.68 -7.10
C GLU A 446 5.11 4.25 -7.66
N LEU A 447 6.23 3.69 -8.15
CA LEU A 447 6.29 2.29 -8.57
C LEU A 447 6.03 1.34 -7.40
N TYR A 448 6.53 1.66 -6.20
CA TYR A 448 6.22 0.89 -5.00
C TYR A 448 4.78 1.11 -4.51
N TRP A 449 4.23 2.33 -4.68
CA TRP A 449 2.82 2.58 -4.37
C TRP A 449 1.91 1.72 -5.24
N GLU A 450 2.14 1.65 -6.54
CA GLU A 450 1.38 0.77 -7.45
C GLU A 450 1.48 -0.70 -7.00
N CYS A 451 2.69 -1.19 -6.67
CA CYS A 451 2.88 -2.53 -6.14
C CYS A 451 2.11 -2.75 -4.82
N GLY A 452 2.14 -1.79 -3.89
CA GLY A 452 1.40 -1.82 -2.63
C GLY A 452 -0.11 -1.84 -2.83
N MET A 453 -0.62 -1.03 -3.75
CA MET A 453 -2.05 -1.01 -4.12
C MET A 453 -2.49 -2.36 -4.68
N ILE A 454 -1.71 -2.96 -5.59
CA ILE A 454 -1.96 -4.31 -6.13
C ILE A 454 -1.99 -5.33 -4.98
N GLY A 455 -1.00 -5.28 -4.08
CA GLY A 455 -0.93 -6.17 -2.92
C GLY A 455 -2.16 -6.05 -2.01
N GLN A 456 -2.60 -4.83 -1.68
CA GLN A 456 -3.78 -4.61 -0.84
C GLN A 456 -5.06 -5.09 -1.53
N GLN A 457 -5.20 -4.84 -2.83
CA GLN A 457 -6.34 -5.31 -3.62
C GLN A 457 -6.41 -6.84 -3.62
N LEU A 458 -5.28 -7.52 -3.89
CA LEU A 458 -5.19 -8.97 -3.86
C LEU A 458 -5.50 -9.57 -2.49
N TYR A 459 -5.07 -8.92 -1.39
CA TYR A 459 -5.41 -9.34 -0.04
C TYR A 459 -6.93 -9.34 0.20
N VAL A 460 -7.58 -8.25 -0.16
CA VAL A 460 -9.02 -8.09 0.09
C VAL A 460 -9.82 -9.00 -0.84
N GLU A 461 -9.43 -9.09 -2.12
CA GLU A 461 -10.08 -9.97 -3.09
C GLU A 461 -9.94 -11.45 -2.68
N ALA A 462 -8.75 -11.90 -2.30
CA ALA A 462 -8.55 -13.26 -1.80
C ALA A 462 -9.44 -13.54 -0.58
N THR A 463 -9.54 -12.58 0.36
CA THR A 463 -10.41 -12.71 1.54
C THR A 463 -11.89 -12.82 1.16
N SER A 464 -12.35 -12.07 0.15
CA SER A 464 -13.75 -12.14 -0.32
C SER A 464 -14.09 -13.51 -0.90
N LEU A 465 -13.11 -14.15 -1.54
CA LEU A 465 -13.22 -15.48 -2.15
C LEU A 465 -13.00 -16.64 -1.15
N GLY A 466 -12.82 -16.34 0.15
CA GLY A 466 -12.51 -17.35 1.17
C GLY A 466 -11.08 -17.87 1.14
N LEU A 467 -10.22 -17.18 0.41
CA LEU A 467 -8.78 -17.45 0.32
C LEU A 467 -7.97 -16.55 1.24
N SER A 468 -6.67 -16.70 1.21
CA SER A 468 -5.71 -15.90 1.96
C SER A 468 -4.59 -15.42 1.04
N GLY A 469 -4.05 -14.24 1.33
CA GLY A 469 -2.90 -13.70 0.64
C GLY A 469 -1.77 -13.36 1.61
N THR A 470 -0.55 -13.25 1.07
CA THR A 470 0.58 -12.70 1.82
C THR A 470 1.57 -12.01 0.90
N GLY A 471 1.89 -10.75 1.22
CA GLY A 471 2.97 -10.02 0.59
C GLY A 471 4.33 -10.53 1.05
N ILE A 472 5.25 -10.69 0.13
CA ILE A 472 6.60 -11.19 0.37
C ILE A 472 7.59 -10.09 0.02
N GLY A 473 8.10 -9.39 1.03
CA GLY A 473 9.10 -8.32 0.86
C GLY A 473 10.52 -8.85 0.72
N CYS A 474 10.83 -9.99 1.36
CA CYS A 474 12.12 -10.66 1.22
C CYS A 474 12.11 -11.60 0.03
N PHE A 475 12.75 -11.21 -1.06
CA PHE A 475 12.96 -12.04 -2.24
C PHE A 475 14.34 -11.76 -2.86
N LEU A 476 14.84 -12.71 -3.63
CA LEU A 476 16.14 -12.62 -4.30
C LEU A 476 15.97 -11.88 -5.65
N ASP A 477 16.20 -10.57 -5.66
CA ASP A 477 15.96 -9.67 -6.80
C ASP A 477 16.64 -10.18 -8.08
N ASP A 478 17.95 -10.50 -8.01
CA ASP A 478 18.72 -10.90 -9.19
C ASP A 478 18.32 -12.30 -9.69
N LEU A 479 17.92 -13.20 -8.79
CA LEU A 479 17.45 -14.53 -9.19
C LEU A 479 16.14 -14.44 -9.99
N MET A 480 15.22 -13.59 -9.54
CA MET A 480 13.98 -13.32 -10.28
C MET A 480 14.26 -12.63 -11.62
N ASN A 481 15.00 -11.53 -11.59
CA ASN A 481 15.23 -10.71 -12.78
C ASN A 481 16.07 -11.43 -13.84
N THR A 482 17.23 -11.99 -13.45
CA THR A 482 18.21 -12.53 -14.40
C THR A 482 17.96 -14.00 -14.71
N ASN A 483 17.73 -14.84 -13.69
CA ASN A 483 17.64 -16.28 -13.92
C ASN A 483 16.24 -16.71 -14.37
N VAL A 484 15.18 -16.17 -13.77
CA VAL A 484 13.82 -16.55 -14.14
C VAL A 484 13.37 -15.81 -15.41
N LEU A 485 13.54 -14.50 -15.48
CA LEU A 485 13.02 -13.69 -16.58
C LEU A 485 14.03 -13.45 -17.72
N GLY A 486 15.33 -13.65 -17.48
CA GLY A 486 16.37 -13.44 -18.48
C GLY A 486 16.74 -11.97 -18.73
N LEU A 487 16.37 -11.09 -17.81
CA LEU A 487 16.65 -9.66 -17.93
C LEU A 487 18.15 -9.38 -17.86
N LYS A 488 18.67 -8.63 -18.84
CA LYS A 488 20.09 -8.28 -18.96
C LYS A 488 20.40 -6.84 -18.57
N ASN A 489 19.36 -6.06 -18.30
CA ASN A 489 19.46 -4.65 -17.99
C ASN A 489 18.38 -4.26 -16.96
N ASN A 490 18.33 -2.96 -16.60
CA ASN A 490 17.40 -2.44 -15.60
C ASN A 490 16.09 -1.88 -16.22
N LEU A 491 15.73 -2.27 -17.45
CA LEU A 491 14.49 -1.78 -18.07
C LEU A 491 13.26 -2.25 -17.30
N TYR A 492 13.26 -3.49 -16.88
CA TYR A 492 12.26 -4.08 -15.99
C TYR A 492 12.94 -4.61 -14.72
N GLN A 493 12.28 -4.46 -13.56
CA GLN A 493 12.77 -4.96 -12.27
C GLN A 493 11.61 -5.48 -11.43
N SER A 494 11.83 -6.59 -10.72
CA SER A 494 10.90 -7.07 -9.71
C SER A 494 11.00 -6.20 -8.46
N LEU A 495 9.89 -5.62 -8.00
CA LEU A 495 9.87 -4.72 -6.83
C LEU A 495 9.14 -5.30 -5.62
N TYR A 496 8.20 -6.24 -5.81
CA TYR A 496 7.42 -6.85 -4.75
C TYR A 496 6.95 -8.24 -5.16
N HIS A 497 6.79 -9.14 -4.19
CA HIS A 497 6.23 -10.48 -4.41
C HIS A 497 4.97 -10.69 -3.58
N PHE A 498 4.14 -11.64 -4.01
CA PHE A 498 2.88 -11.95 -3.35
C PHE A 498 2.50 -13.42 -3.57
N THR A 499 1.73 -14.02 -2.65
CA THR A 499 1.21 -15.37 -2.80
C THR A 499 -0.24 -15.46 -2.37
N VAL A 500 -1.00 -16.34 -2.99
CA VAL A 500 -2.41 -16.62 -2.69
C VAL A 500 -2.62 -18.12 -2.56
N GLY A 501 -3.44 -18.51 -1.59
CA GLY A 501 -3.82 -19.90 -1.34
C GLY A 501 -4.81 -20.01 -0.18
N VAL A 502 -4.91 -21.18 0.41
CA VAL A 502 -5.69 -21.41 1.63
C VAL A 502 -4.77 -21.31 2.85
N GLY A 503 -5.04 -20.34 3.72
CA GLY A 503 -4.20 -20.09 4.88
C GLY A 503 -4.52 -21.00 6.07
N TYR A 504 -3.47 -21.46 6.75
CA TYR A 504 -3.59 -22.15 8.03
C TYR A 504 -3.83 -21.15 9.17
N VAL A 505 -4.88 -21.39 9.96
CA VAL A 505 -5.19 -20.58 11.14
C VAL A 505 -4.60 -21.25 12.38
N ASP A 506 -3.58 -20.65 12.96
CA ASP A 506 -2.92 -21.16 14.16
C ASP A 506 -3.83 -20.93 15.39
N SER A 507 -4.35 -22.01 15.96
CA SER A 507 -5.23 -21.98 17.13
C SER A 507 -4.56 -21.46 18.42
N ARG A 508 -3.22 -21.39 18.47
CA ARG A 508 -2.46 -20.80 19.58
C ARG A 508 -2.54 -19.27 19.60
N ILE A 509 -2.94 -18.66 18.48
CA ILE A 509 -3.08 -17.20 18.35
C ILE A 509 -4.54 -16.82 18.57
N GLN A 510 -4.84 -16.25 19.73
CA GLN A 510 -6.17 -15.74 20.03
C GLN A 510 -6.42 -14.40 19.33
N THR A 511 -7.65 -14.20 18.88
CA THR A 511 -8.09 -12.94 18.27
C THR A 511 -9.09 -12.25 19.19
N ARG A 512 -8.87 -10.95 19.46
CA ARG A 512 -9.81 -10.09 20.21
C ARG A 512 -10.32 -8.96 19.33
N ALA A 513 -11.49 -8.42 19.69
CA ALA A 513 -12.07 -7.28 18.98
C ALA A 513 -11.11 -6.09 18.91
N ALA A 514 -11.20 -5.35 17.81
CA ALA A 514 -10.35 -4.18 17.53
C ALA A 514 -10.44 -3.12 18.63
N TYR A 515 -11.66 -2.75 18.98
CA TYR A 515 -11.95 -1.75 20.00
C TYR A 515 -12.87 -2.38 21.06
N PRO A 516 -12.59 -2.19 22.37
CA PRO A 516 -13.47 -2.69 23.42
C PRO A 516 -14.85 -2.06 23.28
N LYS A 517 -15.91 -2.81 23.60
CA LYS A 517 -17.24 -2.21 23.75
C LYS A 517 -17.13 -1.14 24.84
N MET A 518 -17.40 0.12 24.46
CA MET A 518 -17.59 1.20 25.41
C MET A 518 -18.92 1.03 26.14
#